data_853bd0957bb8bfc36610a8463e551de3
#
_entry.id   853bd0957bb8bfc36610a8463e551de3
#
_cell.length_a   1.000
_cell.length_b   1.000
_cell.length_c   1.000
_cell.angle_alpha   90.00
_cell.angle_beta   90.00
_cell.angle_gamma   90.00
#
_symmetry.space_group_name_H-M   'P 1'
#
loop_
_entity.id
_entity.type
_entity.pdbx_description
1 polymer ?
#
loop_
_entity_poly.entity_id
_entity_poly.type
_entity_poly.pdbx_seq_one_letter_code
_entity_poly.pdbx_strand_id
1 'polypeptide(L)'
;MTAADAWRESLAQWAIPDHITRDAPNSPHGFSVETFTALAAQALAAPLTPTHRRALEALPDAGNLTDVGCGGGAGSLPLVQHSKVGSVTGVDQSAGMLAAFAAAAQRLGIAAATVEGEWPAVADQTPVADVVVCLHVVYNVPELVAFTQALTSHARQRVVLEFPTVHPLTWLAPYWRAVHGIQRPDHPTADDALTVFTDLGCRTRHERWLRPLSMSSEPVEAQVGFLRQRLALSADSDQRLRSLIAQYGIPAQREVVTAWWDV
;
A
#
# COMPACT_ATOMS: atom_id res chain seq x y z
N MET A 1 -11.13 -2.50 25.48
CA MET A 1 -10.42 -2.73 24.21
C MET A 1 -10.43 -1.40 23.47
N THR A 2 -9.26 -0.85 23.17
CA THR A 2 -9.12 0.39 22.40
C THR A 2 -9.34 0.14 20.91
N ALA A 3 -9.55 1.19 20.09
CA ALA A 3 -9.63 1.04 18.64
C ALA A 3 -8.33 0.42 18.07
N ALA A 4 -7.17 0.78 18.63
CA ALA A 4 -5.89 0.21 18.23
C ALA A 4 -5.76 -1.28 18.56
N ASP A 5 -6.28 -1.73 19.70
CA ASP A 5 -6.30 -3.16 20.04
C ASP A 5 -7.21 -3.94 19.10
N ALA A 6 -8.40 -3.39 18.80
CA ALA A 6 -9.34 -4.00 17.85
C ALA A 6 -8.75 -4.08 16.44
N TRP A 7 -8.04 -3.04 16.00
CA TRP A 7 -7.29 -3.02 14.74
C TRP A 7 -6.27 -4.17 14.66
N ARG A 8 -5.41 -4.29 15.69
CA ARG A 8 -4.36 -5.32 15.75
C ARG A 8 -4.95 -6.73 15.73
N GLU A 9 -5.98 -6.97 16.56
CA GLU A 9 -6.66 -8.27 16.64
C GLU A 9 -7.33 -8.64 15.31
N SER A 10 -8.03 -7.71 14.67
CA SER A 10 -8.67 -7.93 13.38
C SER A 10 -7.66 -8.19 12.27
N LEU A 11 -6.54 -7.45 12.26
CA LEU A 11 -5.48 -7.66 11.29
C LEU A 11 -4.81 -9.03 11.46
N ALA A 12 -4.62 -9.49 12.69
CA ALA A 12 -4.04 -10.81 12.97
C ALA A 12 -4.90 -11.98 12.40
N GLN A 13 -6.22 -11.78 12.28
CA GLN A 13 -7.11 -12.81 11.70
C GLN A 13 -6.89 -13.02 10.19
N TRP A 14 -6.15 -12.10 9.52
CA TRP A 14 -5.76 -12.27 8.11
C TRP A 14 -4.59 -13.22 7.90
N ALA A 15 -3.96 -13.70 8.97
CA ALA A 15 -2.91 -14.71 8.86
C ALA A 15 -3.41 -15.95 8.09
N ILE A 16 -2.55 -16.48 7.24
CA ILE A 16 -2.82 -17.73 6.53
C ILE A 16 -2.42 -18.87 7.46
N PRO A 17 -3.28 -19.89 7.67
CA PRO A 17 -2.93 -21.03 8.52
C PRO A 17 -1.63 -21.72 8.08
N ASP A 18 -0.78 -22.05 9.04
CA ASP A 18 0.55 -22.64 8.80
C ASP A 18 0.53 -23.92 7.96
N HIS A 19 -0.53 -24.75 8.09
CA HIS A 19 -0.66 -25.98 7.30
C HIS A 19 -0.85 -25.70 5.80
N ILE A 20 -1.29 -24.49 5.41
CA ILE A 20 -1.43 -24.08 4.00
C ILE A 20 -0.10 -23.53 3.48
N THR A 21 0.59 -22.73 4.30
CA THR A 21 1.84 -22.07 3.87
C THR A 21 3.03 -23.00 3.86
N ARG A 22 3.02 -24.04 4.71
CA ARG A 22 4.14 -25.01 4.86
C ARG A 22 4.48 -25.72 3.57
N ASP A 23 3.45 -26.16 2.83
CA ASP A 23 3.58 -26.94 1.61
C ASP A 23 3.42 -26.09 0.34
N ALA A 24 3.31 -24.74 0.49
CA ALA A 24 3.15 -23.84 -0.62
C ALA A 24 4.43 -23.78 -1.48
N PRO A 25 4.34 -23.95 -2.81
CA PRO A 25 5.49 -23.89 -3.70
C PRO A 25 6.19 -22.52 -3.71
N ASN A 26 5.41 -21.46 -3.45
CA ASN A 26 5.88 -20.08 -3.37
C ASN A 26 5.23 -19.38 -2.18
N SER A 27 5.90 -18.38 -1.61
CA SER A 27 5.31 -17.54 -0.58
C SER A 27 4.04 -16.87 -1.08
N PRO A 28 2.91 -17.01 -0.37
CA PRO A 28 1.68 -16.28 -0.70
C PRO A 28 1.76 -14.78 -0.35
N HIS A 29 2.84 -14.37 0.30
CA HIS A 29 3.06 -12.99 0.75
C HIS A 29 3.99 -12.22 -0.20
N GLY A 30 3.94 -10.89 -0.09
CA GLY A 30 4.79 -9.99 -0.84
C GLY A 30 4.41 -9.84 -2.32
N PHE A 31 5.09 -8.94 -2.97
CA PHE A 31 5.04 -8.70 -4.41
C PHE A 31 6.47 -8.57 -4.93
N SER A 32 6.69 -8.88 -6.20
CA SER A 32 8.01 -8.72 -6.79
C SER A 32 8.36 -7.24 -7.03
N VAL A 33 9.65 -6.95 -7.12
CA VAL A 33 10.17 -5.62 -7.47
C VAL A 33 9.64 -5.18 -8.84
N GLU A 34 9.55 -6.12 -9.79
CA GLU A 34 9.02 -5.87 -11.13
C GLU A 34 7.57 -5.38 -11.09
N THR A 35 6.72 -5.99 -10.24
CA THR A 35 5.32 -5.56 -10.05
C THR A 35 5.26 -4.12 -9.58
N PHE A 36 6.03 -3.75 -8.55
CA PHE A 36 6.03 -2.39 -8.03
C PHE A 36 6.66 -1.37 -8.99
N THR A 37 7.68 -1.78 -9.75
CA THR A 37 8.26 -0.95 -10.81
C THR A 37 7.24 -0.65 -11.91
N ALA A 38 6.47 -1.66 -12.33
CA ALA A 38 5.40 -1.49 -13.31
C ALA A 38 4.27 -0.57 -12.78
N LEU A 39 3.88 -0.73 -11.51
CA LEU A 39 2.89 0.14 -10.86
C LEU A 39 3.37 1.60 -10.78
N ALA A 40 4.65 1.83 -10.49
CA ALA A 40 5.23 3.16 -10.49
C ALA A 40 5.25 3.79 -11.89
N ALA A 41 5.60 3.02 -12.92
CA ALA A 41 5.56 3.48 -14.31
C ALA A 41 4.12 3.82 -14.76
N GLN A 42 3.13 3.01 -14.38
CA GLN A 42 1.71 3.31 -14.63
C GLN A 42 1.26 4.59 -13.91
N ALA A 43 1.67 4.78 -12.65
CA ALA A 43 1.32 5.97 -11.87
C ALA A 43 1.93 7.25 -12.48
N LEU A 44 3.16 7.18 -13.00
CA LEU A 44 3.82 8.29 -13.67
C LEU A 44 3.14 8.70 -14.99
N ALA A 45 2.54 7.74 -15.69
CA ALA A 45 1.82 7.99 -16.93
C ALA A 45 0.34 8.41 -16.74
N ALA A 46 -0.19 8.22 -15.53
CA ALA A 46 -1.58 8.49 -15.20
C ALA A 46 -1.79 9.92 -14.67
N PRO A 47 -3.00 10.48 -14.76
CA PRO A 47 -3.35 11.71 -14.06
C PRO A 47 -3.15 11.59 -12.54
N LEU A 48 -2.83 12.72 -11.89
CA LEU A 48 -2.71 12.76 -10.44
C LEU A 48 -4.00 12.32 -9.75
N THR A 49 -3.84 11.43 -8.80
CA THR A 49 -4.94 10.94 -7.95
C THR A 49 -5.38 12.00 -6.93
N PRO A 50 -6.53 11.84 -6.25
CA PRO A 50 -6.88 12.67 -5.11
C PRO A 50 -5.75 12.74 -4.07
N THR A 51 -5.12 11.62 -3.74
CA THR A 51 -3.99 11.54 -2.79
C THR A 51 -2.82 12.44 -3.20
N HIS A 52 -2.42 12.37 -4.46
CA HIS A 52 -1.36 13.22 -5.00
C HIS A 52 -1.72 14.71 -4.88
N ARG A 53 -2.97 15.09 -5.20
CA ARG A 53 -3.42 16.48 -5.06
C ARG A 53 -3.36 16.97 -3.63
N ARG A 54 -3.77 16.14 -2.63
CA ARG A 54 -3.70 16.51 -1.21
C ARG A 54 -2.25 16.71 -0.72
N ALA A 55 -1.31 15.95 -1.26
CA ALA A 55 0.10 16.17 -0.97
C ALA A 55 0.62 17.49 -1.57
N LEU A 56 0.33 17.78 -2.85
CA LEU A 56 0.75 19.01 -3.53
C LEU A 56 0.15 20.29 -2.92
N GLU A 57 -1.08 20.24 -2.38
CA GLU A 57 -1.71 21.38 -1.72
C GLU A 57 -0.88 21.88 -0.52
N ALA A 58 -0.22 20.99 0.19
CA ALA A 58 0.55 21.30 1.40
C ALA A 58 2.04 21.51 1.14
N LEU A 59 2.55 21.15 -0.04
CA LEU A 59 3.96 21.34 -0.37
C LEU A 59 4.25 22.83 -0.64
N PRO A 60 5.27 23.43 0.04
CA PRO A 60 5.82 24.72 -0.35
C PRO A 60 6.61 24.59 -1.66
N ASP A 61 7.01 25.70 -2.26
CA ASP A 61 7.91 25.70 -3.41
C ASP A 61 9.26 25.09 -3.04
N ALA A 62 9.75 24.17 -3.88
CA ALA A 62 10.94 23.35 -3.62
C ALA A 62 10.85 22.52 -2.32
N GLY A 63 9.64 22.13 -1.93
CA GLY A 63 9.36 21.37 -0.70
C GLY A 63 9.93 19.95 -0.71
N ASN A 64 10.13 19.39 0.48
CA ASN A 64 10.66 18.05 0.66
C ASN A 64 9.54 17.07 0.92
N LEU A 65 9.63 15.88 0.31
CA LEU A 65 8.66 14.81 0.41
C LEU A 65 9.30 13.55 1.00
N THR A 66 8.65 12.90 1.96
CA THR A 66 9.01 11.56 2.40
C THR A 66 7.90 10.58 2.01
N ASP A 67 8.28 9.46 1.38
CA ASP A 67 7.38 8.36 0.97
C ASP A 67 7.68 7.13 1.83
N VAL A 68 6.78 6.83 2.78
CA VAL A 68 6.92 5.70 3.71
C VAL A 68 6.26 4.45 3.14
N GLY A 69 7.06 3.39 2.97
CA GLY A 69 6.69 2.21 2.20
C GLY A 69 6.65 2.52 0.71
N CYS A 70 7.71 3.20 0.22
CA CYS A 70 7.73 3.80 -1.11
C CYS A 70 7.63 2.79 -2.27
N GLY A 71 8.01 1.52 -2.04
CA GLY A 71 8.08 0.52 -3.11
C GLY A 71 8.86 1.05 -4.31
N GLY A 72 8.30 0.96 -5.52
CA GLY A 72 8.87 1.54 -6.73
C GLY A 72 8.62 3.03 -6.93
N GLY A 73 7.97 3.72 -5.98
CA GLY A 73 7.75 5.17 -6.02
C GLY A 73 6.39 5.60 -6.58
N ALA A 74 5.39 4.71 -6.64
CA ALA A 74 4.06 5.06 -7.17
C ALA A 74 3.34 6.14 -6.34
N GLY A 75 3.71 6.33 -5.05
CA GLY A 75 3.13 7.32 -4.15
C GLY A 75 3.68 8.72 -4.34
N SER A 76 4.97 8.86 -4.57
CA SER A 76 5.66 10.14 -4.57
C SER A 76 6.19 10.58 -5.93
N LEU A 77 6.67 9.66 -6.77
CA LEU A 77 7.31 10.04 -8.04
C LEU A 77 6.38 10.76 -9.04
N PRO A 78 5.08 10.50 -9.12
CA PRO A 78 4.19 11.34 -9.91
C PRO A 78 4.19 12.81 -9.51
N LEU A 79 4.46 13.10 -8.23
CA LEU A 79 4.50 14.46 -7.69
C LEU A 79 5.75 15.24 -8.12
N VAL A 80 6.88 14.54 -8.37
CA VAL A 80 8.15 15.20 -8.74
C VAL A 80 8.13 15.83 -10.13
N GLN A 81 7.11 15.52 -10.94
CA GLN A 81 6.87 16.21 -12.20
C GLN A 81 6.32 17.64 -12.01
N HIS A 82 5.98 18.00 -10.77
CA HIS A 82 5.54 19.34 -10.41
C HIS A 82 6.68 20.15 -9.81
N SER A 83 6.79 21.42 -10.18
CA SER A 83 7.87 22.32 -9.75
C SER A 83 7.95 22.56 -8.24
N LYS A 84 6.92 22.16 -7.48
CA LYS A 84 6.89 22.28 -6.03
C LYS A 84 7.81 21.28 -5.30
N VAL A 85 8.15 20.16 -5.90
CA VAL A 85 8.97 19.13 -5.25
C VAL A 85 10.45 19.42 -5.48
N GLY A 86 11.18 19.70 -4.41
CA GLY A 86 12.63 19.93 -4.44
C GLY A 86 13.43 18.66 -4.23
N SER A 87 12.97 17.78 -3.33
CA SER A 87 13.61 16.48 -3.08
C SER A 87 12.61 15.45 -2.56
N VAL A 88 12.97 14.17 -2.68
CA VAL A 88 12.16 13.07 -2.18
C VAL A 88 13.03 12.08 -1.39
N THR A 89 12.51 11.59 -0.25
CA THR A 89 13.11 10.49 0.51
C THR A 89 12.19 9.28 0.46
N GLY A 90 12.67 8.16 -0.07
CA GLY A 90 11.96 6.89 -0.04
C GLY A 90 12.37 6.04 1.16
N VAL A 91 11.41 5.54 1.93
CA VAL A 91 11.64 4.61 3.04
C VAL A 91 10.97 3.28 2.70
N ASP A 92 11.71 2.19 2.73
CA ASP A 92 11.19 0.83 2.49
C ASP A 92 12.09 -0.21 3.16
N GLN A 93 11.53 -1.34 3.57
CA GLN A 93 12.29 -2.46 4.15
C GLN A 93 13.03 -3.29 3.09
N SER A 94 12.74 -3.09 1.81
CA SER A 94 13.32 -3.85 0.70
C SER A 94 14.37 -3.04 -0.05
N ALA A 95 15.63 -3.46 0.05
CA ALA A 95 16.73 -2.87 -0.74
C ALA A 95 16.44 -2.88 -2.26
N GLY A 96 15.77 -3.91 -2.76
CA GLY A 96 15.38 -3.99 -4.18
C GLY A 96 14.34 -2.94 -4.57
N MET A 97 13.37 -2.63 -3.69
CA MET A 97 12.41 -1.57 -3.92
C MET A 97 13.09 -0.19 -3.90
N LEU A 98 13.98 0.05 -2.94
CA LEU A 98 14.74 1.29 -2.85
C LEU A 98 15.64 1.51 -4.07
N ALA A 99 16.28 0.45 -4.59
CA ALA A 99 17.05 0.54 -5.82
C ALA A 99 16.18 0.93 -7.03
N ALA A 100 14.97 0.33 -7.15
CA ALA A 100 14.02 0.68 -8.21
C ALA A 100 13.51 2.13 -8.07
N PHE A 101 13.20 2.56 -6.84
CA PHE A 101 12.81 3.93 -6.50
C PHE A 101 13.90 4.93 -6.90
N ALA A 102 15.14 4.72 -6.45
CA ALA A 102 16.27 5.60 -6.74
C ALA A 102 16.53 5.71 -8.25
N ALA A 103 16.49 4.57 -8.97
CA ALA A 103 16.67 4.56 -10.42
C ALA A 103 15.54 5.32 -11.14
N ALA A 104 14.31 5.24 -10.65
CA ALA A 104 13.19 6.00 -11.22
C ALA A 104 13.30 7.50 -10.94
N ALA A 105 13.66 7.90 -9.72
CA ALA A 105 13.91 9.28 -9.34
C ALA A 105 15.05 9.91 -10.17
N GLN A 106 16.13 9.16 -10.36
CA GLN A 106 17.26 9.59 -11.21
C GLN A 106 16.82 9.87 -12.66
N ARG A 107 15.98 9.01 -13.24
CA ARG A 107 15.43 9.23 -14.60
C ARG A 107 14.56 10.49 -14.70
N LEU A 108 13.92 10.88 -13.59
CA LEU A 108 13.11 12.11 -13.50
C LEU A 108 13.95 13.35 -13.17
N GLY A 109 15.25 13.19 -12.90
CA GLY A 109 16.14 14.30 -12.57
C GLY A 109 15.91 14.93 -11.20
N ILE A 110 15.26 14.19 -10.25
CA ILE A 110 14.99 14.69 -8.90
C ILE A 110 16.05 14.22 -7.91
N ALA A 111 16.40 15.09 -6.95
CA ALA A 111 17.23 14.70 -5.82
C ALA A 111 16.47 13.72 -4.94
N ALA A 112 17.00 12.50 -4.80
CA ALA A 112 16.38 11.44 -4.02
C ALA A 112 17.36 10.84 -3.01
N ALA A 113 16.85 10.57 -1.79
CA ALA A 113 17.50 9.78 -0.77
C ALA A 113 16.68 8.50 -0.50
N THR A 114 17.34 7.48 0.04
CA THR A 114 16.69 6.23 0.45
C THR A 114 17.10 5.86 1.86
N VAL A 115 16.14 5.34 2.65
CA VAL A 115 16.37 4.80 3.99
C VAL A 115 15.82 3.39 4.01
N GLU A 116 16.70 2.41 4.27
CA GLU A 116 16.31 1.00 4.33
C GLU A 116 15.89 0.62 5.75
N GLY A 117 14.70 0.08 5.89
CA GLY A 117 14.19 -0.45 7.13
C GLY A 117 12.68 -0.31 7.28
N GLU A 118 12.19 -0.87 8.38
CA GLU A 118 10.77 -0.84 8.72
C GLU A 118 10.42 0.45 9.48
N TRP A 119 9.35 1.12 9.04
CA TRP A 119 8.79 2.26 9.75
C TRP A 119 7.91 1.78 10.92
N PRO A 120 8.06 2.32 12.18
CA PRO A 120 8.83 3.53 12.54
C PRO A 120 10.26 3.29 13.02
N ALA A 121 10.81 2.07 12.98
CA ALA A 121 12.12 1.76 13.53
C ALA A 121 13.28 2.59 12.92
N VAL A 122 13.11 3.05 11.67
CA VAL A 122 14.11 3.90 10.98
C VAL A 122 13.74 5.37 10.95
N ALA A 123 12.75 5.79 11.74
CA ALA A 123 12.29 7.18 11.76
C ALA A 123 13.43 8.14 12.11
N ASP A 124 14.23 7.84 13.13
CA ASP A 124 15.36 8.69 13.56
C ASP A 124 16.46 8.85 12.49
N GLN A 125 16.49 7.98 11.49
CA GLN A 125 17.42 8.03 10.35
C GLN A 125 16.81 8.77 9.15
N THR A 126 15.52 9.11 9.22
CA THR A 126 14.77 9.73 8.13
C THR A 126 14.63 11.23 8.38
N PRO A 127 15.00 12.08 7.41
CA PRO A 127 14.84 13.53 7.58
C PRO A 127 13.35 13.90 7.73
N VAL A 128 13.06 14.90 8.57
CA VAL A 128 11.73 15.51 8.63
C VAL A 128 11.46 16.24 7.32
N ALA A 129 10.32 15.96 6.70
CA ALA A 129 9.91 16.53 5.41
C ALA A 129 8.76 17.53 5.57
N ASP A 130 8.46 18.29 4.52
CA ASP A 130 7.29 19.17 4.52
C ASP A 130 6.01 18.36 4.45
N VAL A 131 5.98 17.32 3.61
CA VAL A 131 4.86 16.38 3.49
C VAL A 131 5.37 14.94 3.59
N VAL A 132 4.65 14.13 4.36
CA VAL A 132 4.85 12.68 4.41
C VAL A 132 3.69 12.01 3.69
N VAL A 133 4.00 11.17 2.71
CA VAL A 133 3.02 10.31 2.03
C VAL A 133 3.24 8.84 2.40
N CYS A 134 2.16 8.06 2.47
CA CYS A 134 2.25 6.64 2.72
C CYS A 134 1.06 5.93 2.04
N LEU A 135 1.33 5.18 0.97
CA LEU A 135 0.30 4.57 0.13
C LEU A 135 0.31 3.05 0.23
N HIS A 136 -0.86 2.48 0.53
CA HIS A 136 -1.08 1.02 0.58
C HIS A 136 -0.26 0.25 1.63
N VAL A 137 0.19 0.91 2.70
CA VAL A 137 0.99 0.31 3.78
C VAL A 137 0.14 -0.05 5.00
N VAL A 138 -0.89 0.74 5.33
CA VAL A 138 -1.67 0.70 6.58
C VAL A 138 -2.08 -0.72 6.99
N TYR A 139 -2.55 -1.54 6.06
CA TYR A 139 -2.95 -2.94 6.34
C TYR A 139 -1.78 -3.91 6.58
N ASN A 140 -0.54 -3.45 6.54
CA ASN A 140 0.64 -4.22 6.94
C ASN A 140 1.14 -3.82 8.34
N VAL A 141 0.45 -2.89 9.02
CA VAL A 141 0.91 -2.26 10.27
C VAL A 141 0.01 -2.65 11.44
N PRO A 142 0.40 -3.64 12.28
CA PRO A 142 -0.33 -3.98 13.50
C PRO A 142 -0.29 -2.85 14.55
N GLU A 143 0.87 -2.20 14.71
CA GLU A 143 1.11 -1.16 15.71
C GLU A 143 0.81 0.24 15.14
N LEU A 144 -0.46 0.46 14.77
CA LEU A 144 -0.89 1.65 14.04
C LEU A 144 -0.68 2.96 14.84
N VAL A 145 -0.67 2.90 16.17
CA VAL A 145 -0.43 4.05 17.04
C VAL A 145 0.99 4.59 16.85
N ALA A 146 2.01 3.76 17.07
CA ALA A 146 3.42 4.17 16.94
C ALA A 146 3.74 4.59 15.50
N PHE A 147 3.18 3.87 14.52
CA PHE A 147 3.31 4.18 13.11
C PHE A 147 2.79 5.60 12.80
N THR A 148 1.56 5.92 13.21
CA THR A 148 0.92 7.22 12.96
C THR A 148 1.63 8.36 13.66
N GLN A 149 2.05 8.16 14.91
CA GLN A 149 2.80 9.14 15.67
C GLN A 149 4.13 9.50 14.99
N ALA A 150 4.84 8.50 14.49
CA ALA A 150 6.08 8.70 13.76
C ALA A 150 5.85 9.41 12.41
N LEU A 151 4.80 9.08 11.65
CA LEU A 151 4.45 9.84 10.44
C LEU A 151 4.20 11.32 10.77
N THR A 152 3.43 11.58 11.83
CA THR A 152 3.07 12.94 12.25
C THR A 152 4.31 13.74 12.67
N SER A 153 5.22 13.14 13.46
CA SER A 153 6.43 13.82 13.92
C SER A 153 7.44 14.09 12.80
N HIS A 154 7.33 13.41 11.67
CA HIS A 154 8.22 13.57 10.51
C HIS A 154 7.63 14.47 9.40
N ALA A 155 6.43 15.00 9.59
CA ALA A 155 5.83 15.99 8.70
C ALA A 155 5.84 17.39 9.31
N ARG A 156 6.21 18.43 8.56
CA ARG A 156 6.10 19.83 8.99
C ARG A 156 4.73 20.43 8.67
N GLN A 157 4.09 19.96 7.62
CA GLN A 157 2.85 20.54 7.11
C GLN A 157 1.70 19.52 7.12
N ARG A 158 1.92 18.32 6.54
CA ARG A 158 0.84 17.36 6.32
C ARG A 158 1.33 15.92 6.19
N VAL A 159 0.53 15.01 6.75
CA VAL A 159 0.58 13.59 6.44
C VAL A 159 -0.55 13.25 5.48
N VAL A 160 -0.28 12.45 4.46
CA VAL A 160 -1.27 11.98 3.47
C VAL A 160 -1.15 10.47 3.30
N LEU A 161 -2.24 9.77 3.55
CA LEU A 161 -2.33 8.32 3.43
C LEU A 161 -3.27 7.92 2.28
N GLU A 162 -2.99 6.79 1.65
CA GLU A 162 -3.93 6.11 0.76
C GLU A 162 -4.01 4.62 1.11
N PHE A 163 -5.22 4.11 1.30
CA PHE A 163 -5.44 2.69 1.56
C PHE A 163 -6.85 2.28 1.14
N PRO A 164 -7.09 1.00 0.80
CA PRO A 164 -8.40 0.50 0.44
C PRO A 164 -9.41 0.63 1.59
N THR A 165 -10.70 0.75 1.26
CA THR A 165 -11.79 0.81 2.26
C THR A 165 -11.96 -0.48 3.05
N VAL A 166 -11.54 -1.60 2.48
CA VAL A 166 -11.47 -2.92 3.11
C VAL A 166 -10.09 -3.52 2.88
N HIS A 167 -9.71 -4.53 3.65
CA HIS A 167 -8.41 -5.18 3.49
C HIS A 167 -8.13 -5.53 2.01
N PRO A 168 -6.92 -5.24 1.47
CA PRO A 168 -6.63 -5.32 0.04
C PRO A 168 -6.86 -6.70 -0.60
N LEU A 169 -6.92 -7.77 0.20
CA LEU A 169 -7.16 -9.14 -0.26
C LEU A 169 -8.59 -9.64 -0.01
N THR A 170 -9.52 -8.78 0.43
CA THR A 170 -10.93 -9.17 0.69
C THR A 170 -11.60 -9.74 -0.55
N TRP A 171 -11.30 -9.23 -1.75
CA TRP A 171 -11.85 -9.73 -2.99
C TRP A 171 -11.46 -11.19 -3.30
N LEU A 172 -10.43 -11.74 -2.64
CA LEU A 172 -10.03 -13.14 -2.74
C LEU A 172 -10.90 -14.07 -1.88
N ALA A 173 -11.79 -13.55 -1.02
CA ALA A 173 -12.57 -14.37 -0.09
C ALA A 173 -13.37 -15.51 -0.77
N PRO A 174 -14.07 -15.31 -1.92
CA PRO A 174 -14.75 -16.40 -2.60
C PRO A 174 -13.79 -17.48 -3.09
N TYR A 175 -12.60 -17.12 -3.53
CA TYR A 175 -11.57 -18.06 -3.96
C TYR A 175 -11.02 -18.87 -2.76
N TRP A 176 -10.73 -18.24 -1.61
CA TRP A 176 -10.31 -18.91 -0.39
C TRP A 176 -11.33 -19.92 0.09
N ARG A 177 -12.61 -19.55 0.06
CA ARG A 177 -13.70 -20.45 0.39
C ARG A 177 -13.79 -21.64 -0.58
N ALA A 178 -13.69 -21.40 -1.88
CA ALA A 178 -13.79 -22.44 -2.90
C ALA A 178 -12.63 -23.43 -2.87
N VAL A 179 -11.42 -22.96 -2.54
CA VAL A 179 -10.20 -23.78 -2.62
C VAL A 179 -9.90 -24.46 -1.28
N HIS A 180 -9.96 -23.72 -0.17
CA HIS A 180 -9.53 -24.17 1.15
C HIS A 180 -10.69 -24.32 2.15
N GLY A 181 -11.91 -23.95 1.81
CA GLY A 181 -13.06 -23.93 2.75
C GLY A 181 -12.95 -22.82 3.81
N ILE A 182 -12.02 -21.85 3.66
CA ILE A 182 -11.74 -20.83 4.65
C ILE A 182 -12.56 -19.58 4.37
N GLN A 183 -13.28 -19.09 5.39
CA GLN A 183 -13.90 -17.78 5.42
C GLN A 183 -12.84 -16.75 5.77
N ARG A 184 -12.62 -15.76 4.90
CA ARG A 184 -11.72 -14.64 5.20
C ARG A 184 -12.45 -13.56 6.02
N PRO A 185 -11.74 -12.82 6.90
CA PRO A 185 -12.33 -11.75 7.69
C PRO A 185 -12.88 -10.61 6.81
N ASP A 186 -13.79 -9.82 7.35
CA ASP A 186 -14.31 -8.57 6.77
C ASP A 186 -13.74 -7.32 7.47
N HIS A 187 -13.05 -7.48 8.58
CA HIS A 187 -12.28 -6.47 9.30
C HIS A 187 -10.77 -6.77 9.29
N PRO A 188 -9.88 -5.77 9.53
CA PRO A 188 -10.24 -4.36 9.72
C PRO A 188 -10.61 -3.66 8.42
N THR A 189 -11.30 -2.53 8.55
CA THR A 189 -11.71 -1.64 7.46
C THR A 189 -10.98 -0.29 7.55
N ALA A 190 -11.17 0.58 6.55
CA ALA A 190 -10.65 1.94 6.62
C ALA A 190 -11.26 2.74 7.77
N ASP A 191 -12.52 2.50 8.12
CA ASP A 191 -13.19 3.20 9.22
C ASP A 191 -12.57 2.82 10.58
N ASP A 192 -12.09 1.58 10.73
CA ASP A 192 -11.35 1.15 11.91
C ASP A 192 -10.01 1.92 12.03
N ALA A 193 -9.27 2.09 10.93
CA ALA A 193 -8.04 2.88 10.91
C ALA A 193 -8.31 4.38 11.20
N LEU A 194 -9.34 4.96 10.57
CA LEU A 194 -9.74 6.35 10.80
C LEU A 194 -10.13 6.61 12.26
N THR A 195 -10.74 5.63 12.92
CA THR A 195 -11.05 5.69 14.36
C THR A 195 -9.76 5.76 15.18
N VAL A 196 -8.76 4.93 14.88
CA VAL A 196 -7.44 4.99 15.55
C VAL A 196 -6.78 6.36 15.36
N PHE A 197 -6.80 6.93 14.16
CA PHE A 197 -6.23 8.25 13.90
C PHE A 197 -6.96 9.35 14.70
N THR A 198 -8.29 9.25 14.81
CA THR A 198 -9.11 10.19 15.59
C THR A 198 -8.78 10.09 17.07
N ASP A 199 -8.67 8.89 17.62
CA ASP A 199 -8.31 8.64 19.02
C ASP A 199 -6.91 9.18 19.38
N LEU A 200 -6.00 9.26 18.40
CA LEU A 200 -4.69 9.88 18.53
C LEU A 200 -4.72 11.41 18.46
N GLY A 201 -5.89 12.01 18.26
CA GLY A 201 -6.04 13.46 18.12
C GLY A 201 -5.69 14.02 16.73
N CYS A 202 -5.45 13.16 15.73
CA CYS A 202 -5.30 13.59 14.36
C CYS A 202 -6.62 14.19 13.86
N ARG A 203 -6.60 15.45 13.42
CA ARG A 203 -7.78 16.10 12.79
C ARG A 203 -7.94 15.58 11.36
N THR A 204 -8.19 14.28 11.25
CA THR A 204 -8.20 13.58 9.98
C THR A 204 -9.36 14.01 9.11
N ARG A 205 -9.06 14.47 7.90
CA ARG A 205 -9.99 14.63 6.79
C ARG A 205 -9.81 13.47 5.85
N HIS A 206 -10.85 13.05 5.15
CA HIS A 206 -10.74 11.98 4.18
C HIS A 206 -11.73 12.15 3.02
N GLU A 207 -11.40 11.50 1.89
CA GLU A 207 -12.28 11.34 0.75
C GLU A 207 -12.16 9.92 0.20
N ARG A 208 -13.25 9.41 -0.38
CA ARG A 208 -13.29 8.07 -0.99
C ARG A 208 -13.39 8.18 -2.49
N TRP A 209 -12.72 7.30 -3.19
CA TRP A 209 -12.73 7.30 -4.65
C TRP A 209 -12.40 5.90 -5.20
N LEU A 210 -12.74 5.66 -6.47
CA LEU A 210 -12.52 4.37 -7.12
C LEU A 210 -11.17 4.37 -7.83
N ARG A 211 -10.30 3.42 -7.44
CA ARG A 211 -9.00 3.19 -8.06
C ARG A 211 -9.07 1.97 -8.97
N PRO A 212 -8.59 2.04 -10.22
CA PRO A 212 -8.45 0.86 -11.08
C PRO A 212 -7.61 -0.22 -10.43
N LEU A 213 -7.99 -1.48 -10.62
CA LEU A 213 -7.22 -2.65 -10.21
C LEU A 213 -6.60 -3.29 -11.45
N SER A 214 -5.29 -3.11 -11.65
CA SER A 214 -4.56 -3.54 -12.85
C SER A 214 -4.74 -5.03 -13.16
N MET A 215 -4.82 -5.88 -12.12
CA MET A 215 -4.99 -7.33 -12.27
C MET A 215 -6.21 -7.72 -13.11
N SER A 216 -7.27 -6.93 -13.12
CA SER A 216 -8.48 -7.22 -13.91
C SER A 216 -8.28 -7.12 -15.42
N SER A 217 -7.30 -6.33 -15.86
CA SER A 217 -6.94 -6.13 -17.27
C SER A 217 -5.77 -7.01 -17.73
N GLU A 218 -5.15 -7.76 -16.83
CA GLU A 218 -4.08 -8.68 -17.17
C GLU A 218 -4.61 -9.91 -17.95
N PRO A 219 -3.78 -10.52 -18.80
CA PRO A 219 -4.13 -11.81 -19.43
C PRO A 219 -4.53 -12.87 -18.40
N VAL A 220 -5.46 -13.76 -18.77
CA VAL A 220 -5.97 -14.80 -17.85
C VAL A 220 -4.84 -15.64 -17.23
N GLU A 221 -3.77 -15.91 -17.96
CA GLU A 221 -2.64 -16.68 -17.43
C GLU A 221 -1.88 -15.91 -16.34
N ALA A 222 -1.76 -14.60 -16.45
CA ALA A 222 -1.18 -13.77 -15.38
C ALA A 222 -2.11 -13.74 -14.15
N GLN A 223 -3.43 -13.65 -14.36
CA GLN A 223 -4.43 -13.75 -13.30
C GLN A 223 -4.36 -15.10 -12.58
N VAL A 224 -4.24 -16.20 -13.32
CA VAL A 224 -4.06 -17.56 -12.77
C VAL A 224 -2.78 -17.64 -11.94
N GLY A 225 -1.65 -17.13 -12.46
CA GLY A 225 -0.37 -17.11 -11.75
C GLY A 225 -0.45 -16.32 -10.43
N PHE A 226 -1.10 -15.15 -10.46
CA PHE A 226 -1.34 -14.34 -9.27
C PHE A 226 -2.20 -15.08 -8.23
N LEU A 227 -3.34 -15.63 -8.65
CA LEU A 227 -4.24 -16.36 -7.75
C LEU A 227 -3.57 -17.62 -7.18
N ARG A 228 -2.82 -18.36 -8.00
CA ARG A 228 -2.07 -19.53 -7.55
C ARG A 228 -1.13 -19.19 -6.40
N GLN A 229 -0.34 -18.12 -6.55
CA GLN A 229 0.54 -17.64 -5.49
C GLN A 229 -0.25 -17.21 -4.25
N ARG A 230 -1.27 -16.35 -4.41
CA ARG A 230 -2.06 -15.81 -3.29
C ARG A 230 -2.86 -16.85 -2.53
N LEU A 231 -3.22 -17.94 -3.18
CA LEU A 231 -3.95 -19.05 -2.59
C LEU A 231 -3.03 -20.21 -2.17
N ALA A 232 -1.70 -20.03 -2.23
CA ALA A 232 -0.71 -21.04 -1.85
C ALA A 232 -0.91 -22.40 -2.59
N LEU A 233 -1.13 -22.35 -3.91
CA LEU A 233 -1.43 -23.52 -4.73
C LEU A 233 -0.27 -23.89 -5.67
N SER A 234 -0.24 -25.16 -6.11
CA SER A 234 0.61 -25.65 -7.19
C SER A 234 0.00 -25.41 -8.59
N ALA A 235 0.80 -25.61 -9.64
CA ALA A 235 0.36 -25.47 -11.03
C ALA A 235 -0.76 -26.46 -11.43
N ASP A 236 -0.92 -27.57 -10.71
CA ASP A 236 -2.01 -28.52 -10.93
C ASP A 236 -3.40 -27.90 -10.73
N SER A 237 -3.46 -26.77 -10.03
CA SER A 237 -4.69 -26.03 -9.75
C SER A 237 -5.10 -25.06 -10.86
N ASP A 238 -4.28 -24.85 -11.88
CA ASP A 238 -4.48 -23.79 -12.89
C ASP A 238 -5.81 -23.91 -13.64
N GLN A 239 -6.21 -25.14 -14.01
CA GLN A 239 -7.50 -25.37 -14.68
C GLN A 239 -8.69 -25.00 -13.76
N ARG A 240 -8.59 -25.34 -12.47
CA ARG A 240 -9.59 -24.96 -11.47
C ARG A 240 -9.64 -23.45 -11.27
N LEU A 241 -8.49 -22.78 -11.24
CA LEU A 241 -8.40 -21.34 -11.11
C LEU A 241 -9.03 -20.60 -12.31
N ARG A 242 -8.82 -21.07 -13.55
CA ARG A 242 -9.53 -20.51 -14.73
C ARG A 242 -11.05 -20.59 -14.57
N SER A 243 -11.56 -21.71 -14.09
CA SER A 243 -13.00 -21.88 -13.83
C SER A 243 -13.51 -20.94 -12.74
N LEU A 244 -12.73 -20.75 -11.67
CA LEU A 244 -13.10 -19.83 -10.58
C LEU A 244 -13.02 -18.36 -11.03
N ILE A 245 -12.07 -17.99 -11.89
CA ILE A 245 -12.02 -16.64 -12.50
C ILE A 245 -13.27 -16.39 -13.34
N ALA A 246 -13.70 -17.36 -14.14
CA ALA A 246 -14.92 -17.24 -14.93
C ALA A 246 -16.18 -17.11 -14.05
N GLN A 247 -16.18 -17.75 -12.87
CA GLN A 247 -17.30 -17.73 -11.93
C GLN A 247 -17.36 -16.46 -11.07
N TYR A 248 -16.24 -16.03 -10.50
CA TYR A 248 -16.20 -14.95 -9.51
C TYR A 248 -15.69 -13.63 -10.07
N GLY A 249 -14.92 -13.67 -11.15
CA GLY A 249 -14.29 -12.50 -11.74
C GLY A 249 -13.18 -11.90 -10.88
N ILE A 250 -12.50 -10.92 -11.43
CA ILE A 250 -11.56 -10.03 -10.71
C ILE A 250 -12.13 -8.62 -10.77
N PRO A 251 -12.25 -7.90 -9.64
CA PRO A 251 -12.79 -6.54 -9.64
C PRO A 251 -11.98 -5.62 -10.56
N ALA A 252 -12.66 -4.83 -11.40
CA ALA A 252 -12.00 -3.85 -12.27
C ALA A 252 -11.46 -2.65 -11.50
N GLN A 253 -12.02 -2.37 -10.34
CA GLN A 253 -11.65 -1.25 -9.48
C GLN A 253 -11.95 -1.57 -8.02
N ARG A 254 -11.32 -0.84 -7.12
CA ARG A 254 -11.60 -0.88 -5.69
C ARG A 254 -11.78 0.52 -5.15
N GLU A 255 -12.60 0.65 -4.13
CA GLU A 255 -12.70 1.90 -3.39
C GLU A 255 -11.49 2.04 -2.46
N VAL A 256 -10.91 3.23 -2.46
CA VAL A 256 -9.80 3.62 -1.58
C VAL A 256 -10.15 4.89 -0.83
N VAL A 257 -9.50 5.08 0.30
CA VAL A 257 -9.56 6.30 1.11
C VAL A 257 -8.24 7.05 0.91
N THR A 258 -8.36 8.33 0.58
CA THR A 258 -7.31 9.32 0.83
C THR A 258 -7.60 9.95 2.18
N ALA A 259 -6.74 9.78 3.16
CA ALA A 259 -6.84 10.40 4.48
C ALA A 259 -5.65 11.34 4.70
N TRP A 260 -5.90 12.51 5.32
CA TRP A 260 -4.82 13.46 5.60
C TRP A 260 -5.14 14.31 6.83
N TRP A 261 -4.08 14.80 7.46
CA TRP A 261 -4.16 15.79 8.53
C TRP A 261 -2.99 16.75 8.45
N ASP A 262 -3.23 17.99 8.85
CA ASP A 262 -2.21 19.00 8.98
C ASP A 262 -1.54 18.88 10.37
N VAL A 263 -0.23 19.13 10.45
CA VAL A 263 0.58 19.01 11.66
C VAL A 263 0.77 20.37 12.31
#